data_8239a8804e3d974d76259f92898dda3b
#
_entry.id   8239a8804e3d974d76259f92898dda3b
#
_cell.length_a   1.000
_cell.length_b   1.000
_cell.length_c   1.000
_cell.angle_alpha   90.00
_cell.angle_beta   90.00
_cell.angle_gamma   90.00
#
_symmetry.space_group_name_H-M   'P 1'
#
loop_
_entity.id
_entity.type
_entity.pdbx_description
1 polymer ?
#
loop_
_entity_poly.entity_id
_entity_poly.type
_entity_poly.pdbx_seq_one_letter_code
_entity_poly.pdbx_strand_id
1 'polypeptide(L)'
;MQLRPAELGDLPQLKAVYQGIIRDMTQRDLTIWDEIYPCAFFEEDIEQNRLYLLLEEDAVVAAFALCSSHAGAGRVKWEKPDARACYLERLGVHADYARGGIGSALLDQAAALAGGRGAEYLRLFVADCNAPAIALYRKNGFQRAEGIYDEPIAPDFVLHEFGLERKITAID
;
A
#
# COMPACT_ATOMS: atom_id res chain seq x y z
N MET A 1 4.54 -19.48 0.11
CA MET A 1 3.87 -18.24 -0.38
C MET A 1 4.54 -17.76 -1.65
N GLN A 2 3.76 -17.33 -2.64
CA GLN A 2 4.23 -16.88 -3.95
C GLN A 2 3.68 -15.48 -4.25
N LEU A 3 4.55 -14.54 -4.63
CA LEU A 3 4.15 -13.22 -5.13
C LEU A 3 4.03 -13.27 -6.67
N ARG A 4 2.93 -12.77 -7.20
CA ARG A 4 2.73 -12.61 -8.66
C ARG A 4 1.88 -11.39 -9.00
N PRO A 5 1.92 -10.90 -10.24
CA PRO A 5 0.92 -9.95 -10.71
C PRO A 5 -0.49 -10.53 -10.60
N ALA A 6 -1.46 -9.66 -10.31
CA ALA A 6 -2.87 -10.02 -10.29
C ALA A 6 -3.44 -10.12 -11.71
N GLU A 7 -4.43 -10.97 -11.89
CA GLU A 7 -5.20 -11.15 -13.12
C GLU A 7 -6.68 -10.85 -12.87
N LEU A 8 -7.45 -10.56 -13.92
CA LEU A 8 -8.89 -10.26 -13.79
C LEU A 8 -9.67 -11.38 -13.10
N GLY A 9 -9.25 -12.64 -13.30
CA GLY A 9 -9.84 -13.80 -12.64
C GLY A 9 -9.69 -13.82 -11.11
N ASP A 10 -8.75 -13.05 -10.57
CA ASP A 10 -8.51 -12.96 -9.11
C ASP A 10 -9.49 -12.00 -8.41
N LEU A 11 -10.17 -11.13 -9.16
CA LEU A 11 -11.01 -10.06 -8.60
C LEU A 11 -12.04 -10.54 -7.56
N PRO A 12 -12.80 -11.65 -7.78
CA PRO A 12 -13.78 -12.09 -6.80
C PRO A 12 -13.15 -12.43 -5.45
N GLN A 13 -12.05 -13.18 -5.44
CA GLN A 13 -11.35 -13.57 -4.21
C GLN A 13 -10.67 -12.37 -3.55
N LEU A 14 -10.02 -11.52 -4.34
CA LEU A 14 -9.36 -10.31 -3.86
C LEU A 14 -10.36 -9.36 -3.17
N LYS A 15 -11.52 -9.11 -3.80
CA LYS A 15 -12.58 -8.29 -3.21
C LYS A 15 -13.10 -8.88 -1.90
N ALA A 16 -13.29 -10.20 -1.83
CA ALA A 16 -13.71 -10.87 -0.60
C ALA A 16 -12.69 -10.69 0.55
N VAL A 17 -11.40 -10.82 0.25
CA VAL A 17 -10.32 -10.58 1.23
C VAL A 17 -10.35 -9.14 1.74
N TYR A 18 -10.45 -8.15 0.85
CA TYR A 18 -10.48 -6.75 1.25
C TYR A 18 -11.75 -6.35 2.00
N GLN A 19 -12.90 -6.92 1.69
CA GLN A 19 -14.10 -6.77 2.50
C GLN A 19 -13.89 -7.28 3.94
N GLY A 20 -13.14 -8.37 4.10
CA GLY A 20 -12.73 -8.87 5.41
C GLY A 20 -11.81 -7.89 6.16
N ILE A 21 -10.83 -7.33 5.47
CA ILE A 21 -9.92 -6.31 6.02
C ILE A 21 -10.69 -5.07 6.46
N ILE A 22 -11.60 -4.57 5.63
CA ILE A 22 -12.43 -3.40 5.92
C ILE A 22 -13.29 -3.63 7.17
N ARG A 23 -13.92 -4.81 7.30
CA ARG A 23 -14.68 -5.16 8.50
C ARG A 23 -13.81 -5.16 9.76
N ASP A 24 -12.60 -5.73 9.69
CA ASP A 24 -11.66 -5.72 10.82
C ASP A 24 -11.21 -4.29 11.18
N MET A 25 -10.93 -3.45 10.19
CA MET A 25 -10.62 -2.03 10.40
C MET A 25 -11.77 -1.29 11.07
N THR A 26 -12.99 -1.47 10.60
CA THR A 26 -14.19 -0.84 11.17
C THR A 26 -14.43 -1.26 12.62
N GLN A 27 -14.20 -2.53 12.96
CA GLN A 27 -14.28 -3.03 14.34
C GLN A 27 -13.25 -2.40 15.28
N ARG A 28 -12.19 -1.82 14.73
CA ARG A 28 -11.13 -1.10 15.46
C ARG A 28 -11.25 0.42 15.37
N ASP A 29 -12.42 0.92 14.97
CA ASP A 29 -12.68 2.35 14.76
C ASP A 29 -11.75 3.02 13.71
N LEU A 30 -11.22 2.23 12.78
CA LEU A 30 -10.44 2.70 11.64
C LEU A 30 -11.32 2.75 10.39
N THR A 31 -11.96 3.87 10.13
CA THR A 31 -12.85 4.07 8.96
C THR A 31 -12.10 4.77 7.82
N ILE A 32 -11.02 4.15 7.32
CA ILE A 32 -10.18 4.70 6.25
C ILE A 32 -10.60 4.14 4.90
N TRP A 33 -10.89 2.84 4.84
CA TRP A 33 -11.39 2.15 3.66
C TRP A 33 -12.89 1.89 3.79
N ASP A 34 -13.58 1.87 2.66
CA ASP A 34 -15.03 1.68 2.58
C ASP A 34 -15.42 0.63 1.53
N GLU A 35 -16.71 0.54 1.21
CA GLU A 35 -17.23 -0.40 0.21
C GLU A 35 -16.73 -0.12 -1.22
N ILE A 36 -16.28 1.10 -1.49
CA ILE A 36 -15.82 1.54 -2.81
C ILE A 36 -14.30 1.45 -2.89
N TYR A 37 -13.59 2.11 -1.98
CA TYR A 37 -12.13 2.12 -1.94
C TYR A 37 -11.62 1.06 -0.95
N PRO A 38 -10.65 0.19 -1.29
CA PRO A 38 -9.84 0.21 -2.52
C PRO A 38 -10.38 -0.65 -3.67
N CYS A 39 -11.46 -1.39 -3.48
CA CYS A 39 -11.91 -2.45 -4.40
C CYS A 39 -12.26 -1.94 -5.81
N ALA A 40 -12.74 -0.70 -5.94
CA ALA A 40 -13.07 -0.11 -7.24
C ALA A 40 -11.84 0.15 -8.12
N PHE A 41 -10.63 0.16 -7.54
CA PHE A 41 -9.38 0.45 -8.26
C PHE A 41 -8.67 -0.81 -8.76
N PHE A 42 -9.06 -2.00 -8.32
CA PHE A 42 -8.33 -3.23 -8.63
C PHE A 42 -8.34 -3.59 -10.10
N GLU A 43 -9.44 -3.39 -10.80
CA GLU A 43 -9.53 -3.69 -12.23
C GLU A 43 -8.55 -2.84 -13.02
N GLU A 44 -8.54 -1.53 -12.81
CA GLU A 44 -7.58 -0.62 -13.43
C GLU A 44 -6.14 -0.94 -13.03
N ASP A 45 -5.89 -1.28 -11.76
CA ASP A 45 -4.57 -1.67 -11.29
C ASP A 45 -4.05 -2.94 -11.97
N ILE A 46 -4.93 -3.90 -12.27
CA ILE A 46 -4.60 -5.11 -13.03
C ILE A 46 -4.28 -4.75 -14.48
N GLU A 47 -5.14 -3.97 -15.14
CA GLU A 47 -4.95 -3.55 -16.52
C GLU A 47 -3.64 -2.78 -16.73
N GLN A 48 -3.23 -2.00 -15.72
CA GLN A 48 -1.98 -1.25 -15.72
C GLN A 48 -0.78 -2.05 -15.19
N ASN A 49 -0.92 -3.35 -14.91
CA ASN A 49 0.13 -4.25 -14.41
C ASN A 49 0.83 -3.73 -13.14
N ARG A 50 0.08 -3.13 -12.23
CA ARG A 50 0.61 -2.56 -10.99
C ARG A 50 0.13 -3.24 -9.70
N LEU A 51 -0.84 -4.17 -9.79
CA LEU A 51 -1.36 -4.92 -8.65
C LEU A 51 -0.65 -6.27 -8.51
N TYR A 52 -0.23 -6.59 -7.30
CA TYR A 52 0.45 -7.83 -6.94
C TYR A 52 -0.30 -8.56 -5.84
N LEU A 53 -0.35 -9.89 -5.95
CA LEU A 53 -0.94 -10.78 -4.95
C LEU A 53 0.12 -11.65 -4.31
N LEU A 54 0.05 -11.79 -3.00
CA LEU A 54 0.73 -12.85 -2.27
C LEU A 54 -0.25 -14.00 -2.07
N LEU A 55 0.14 -15.17 -2.52
CA LEU A 55 -0.66 -16.39 -2.47
C LEU A 55 -0.02 -17.43 -1.54
N GLU A 56 -0.84 -18.12 -0.78
CA GLU A 56 -0.51 -19.39 -0.15
C GLU A 56 -1.34 -20.46 -0.83
N GLU A 57 -0.67 -21.35 -1.60
CA GLU A 57 -1.34 -22.20 -2.58
C GLU A 57 -2.17 -21.35 -3.55
N ASP A 58 -3.50 -21.50 -3.57
CA ASP A 58 -4.41 -20.71 -4.42
C ASP A 58 -5.16 -19.60 -3.63
N ALA A 59 -4.86 -19.44 -2.35
CA ALA A 59 -5.54 -18.46 -1.51
C ALA A 59 -4.81 -17.10 -1.51
N VAL A 60 -5.55 -16.02 -1.74
CA VAL A 60 -5.02 -14.66 -1.62
C VAL A 60 -4.83 -14.33 -0.15
N VAL A 61 -3.57 -14.16 0.25
CA VAL A 61 -3.16 -13.81 1.62
C VAL A 61 -3.00 -12.31 1.78
N ALA A 62 -2.52 -11.63 0.77
CA ALA A 62 -2.30 -10.19 0.79
C ALA A 62 -2.19 -9.64 -0.62
N ALA A 63 -2.30 -8.32 -0.75
CA ALA A 63 -2.08 -7.63 -2.01
C ALA A 63 -1.56 -6.21 -1.79
N PHE A 64 -0.96 -5.65 -2.83
CA PHE A 64 -0.59 -4.23 -2.91
C PHE A 64 -0.52 -3.76 -4.36
N ALA A 65 -0.69 -2.47 -4.57
CA ALA A 65 -0.41 -1.83 -5.84
C ALA A 65 0.94 -1.08 -5.77
N LEU A 66 1.70 -1.11 -6.87
CA LEU A 66 2.96 -0.39 -7.03
C LEU A 66 2.84 0.59 -8.19
N CYS A 67 2.61 1.85 -7.87
CA CYS A 67 2.31 2.92 -8.81
C CYS A 67 3.56 3.76 -9.11
N SER A 68 3.58 4.42 -10.28
CA SER A 68 4.67 5.33 -10.68
C SER A 68 4.48 6.76 -10.20
N SER A 69 3.28 7.12 -9.74
CA SER A 69 2.93 8.46 -9.27
C SER A 69 1.86 8.40 -8.18
N HIS A 70 1.72 9.48 -7.43
CA HIS A 70 0.66 9.68 -6.44
C HIS A 70 0.27 11.15 -6.37
N ALA A 71 -1.02 11.44 -6.18
CA ALA A 71 -1.54 12.81 -6.14
C ALA A 71 -0.92 13.66 -5.02
N GLY A 72 -0.58 13.05 -3.89
CA GLY A 72 0.06 13.70 -2.74
C GLY A 72 1.56 13.97 -2.91
N ALA A 73 2.20 13.48 -3.98
CA ALA A 73 3.66 13.51 -4.12
C ALA A 73 4.27 14.92 -4.00
N GLY A 74 3.59 15.92 -4.54
CA GLY A 74 4.01 17.34 -4.48
C GLY A 74 3.54 18.09 -3.23
N ARG A 75 2.88 17.40 -2.28
CA ARG A 75 2.30 18.02 -1.07
C ARG A 75 3.16 17.84 0.19
N VAL A 76 4.17 17.00 0.10
CA VAL A 76 5.11 16.74 1.19
C VAL A 76 6.54 16.94 0.71
N LYS A 77 7.46 17.16 1.65
CA LYS A 77 8.87 17.40 1.34
C LYS A 77 9.66 16.11 1.54
N TRP A 78 9.94 15.44 0.45
CA TRP A 78 10.79 14.24 0.42
C TRP A 78 12.25 14.57 0.65
N GLU A 79 13.04 13.60 1.15
CA GLU A 79 14.50 13.76 1.32
C GLU A 79 15.18 14.13 0.00
N LYS A 80 14.78 13.43 -1.10
CA LYS A 80 15.22 13.74 -2.46
C LYS A 80 14.01 13.87 -3.39
N PRO A 81 13.46 15.08 -3.56
CA PRO A 81 12.24 15.30 -4.35
C PRO A 81 12.34 14.79 -5.79
N ASP A 82 13.51 14.94 -6.42
CA ASP A 82 13.74 14.56 -7.83
C ASP A 82 14.16 13.10 -8.02
N ALA A 83 14.31 12.32 -6.94
CA ALA A 83 14.66 10.92 -7.04
C ALA A 83 13.52 10.12 -7.68
N ARG A 84 13.89 9.13 -8.48
CA ARG A 84 12.92 8.17 -9.03
C ARG A 84 12.29 7.38 -7.88
N ALA A 85 10.96 7.38 -7.82
CA ALA A 85 10.23 6.68 -6.78
C ALA A 85 9.07 5.86 -7.34
N CYS A 86 8.77 4.75 -6.67
CA CYS A 86 7.50 4.07 -6.79
C CYS A 86 6.66 4.33 -5.55
N TYR A 87 5.34 4.32 -5.72
CA TYR A 87 4.37 4.55 -4.66
C TYR A 87 3.62 3.25 -4.35
N LEU A 88 3.73 2.81 -3.11
CA LEU A 88 3.01 1.64 -2.59
C LEU A 88 1.62 2.10 -2.17
N GLU A 89 0.61 1.47 -2.74
CA GLU A 89 -0.78 1.78 -2.46
C GLU A 89 -1.58 0.53 -2.15
N ARG A 90 -2.66 0.69 -1.41
CA ARG A 90 -3.65 -0.36 -1.15
C ARG A 90 -3.07 -1.64 -0.55
N LEU A 91 -2.02 -1.52 0.27
CA LEU A 91 -1.44 -2.67 0.97
C LEU A 91 -2.45 -3.24 1.97
N GLY A 92 -2.86 -4.47 1.76
CA GLY A 92 -3.76 -5.21 2.63
C GLY A 92 -3.26 -6.62 2.90
N VAL A 93 -3.41 -7.07 4.15
CA VAL A 93 -3.10 -8.43 4.58
C VAL A 93 -4.37 -9.06 5.15
N HIS A 94 -4.72 -10.25 4.68
CA HIS A 94 -5.86 -11.02 5.19
C HIS A 94 -5.76 -11.15 6.72
N ALA A 95 -6.88 -10.97 7.41
CA ALA A 95 -6.92 -10.88 8.87
C ALA A 95 -6.30 -12.11 9.57
N ASP A 96 -6.53 -13.31 9.04
CA ASP A 96 -6.00 -14.56 9.59
C ASP A 96 -4.47 -14.66 9.48
N TYR A 97 -3.87 -13.88 8.59
CA TYR A 97 -2.42 -13.82 8.38
C TYR A 97 -1.78 -12.57 8.98
N ALA A 98 -2.58 -11.71 9.58
CA ALA A 98 -2.08 -10.52 10.26
C ALA A 98 -1.18 -10.91 11.44
N ARG A 99 -0.16 -10.07 11.72
CA ARG A 99 0.83 -10.28 12.78
C ARG A 99 1.82 -11.43 12.58
N GLY A 100 1.74 -12.16 11.46
CA GLY A 100 2.70 -13.22 11.08
C GLY A 100 3.97 -12.73 10.38
N GLY A 101 4.23 -11.42 10.35
CA GLY A 101 5.39 -10.83 9.64
C GLY A 101 5.18 -10.63 8.13
N ILE A 102 4.02 -11.00 7.59
CA ILE A 102 3.71 -10.90 6.15
C ILE A 102 3.79 -9.45 5.66
N GLY A 103 3.29 -8.49 6.43
CA GLY A 103 3.38 -7.08 6.05
C GLY A 103 4.83 -6.63 5.85
N SER A 104 5.76 -7.02 6.73
CA SER A 104 7.18 -6.70 6.58
C SER A 104 7.79 -7.38 5.35
N ALA A 105 7.49 -8.64 5.11
CA ALA A 105 7.96 -9.37 3.93
C ALA A 105 7.45 -8.73 2.62
N LEU A 106 6.19 -8.28 2.59
CA LEU A 106 5.62 -7.57 1.44
C LEU A 106 6.31 -6.24 1.17
N LEU A 107 6.65 -5.48 2.21
CA LEU A 107 7.37 -4.22 2.06
C LEU A 107 8.76 -4.42 1.44
N ASP A 108 9.45 -5.52 1.79
CA ASP A 108 10.73 -5.86 1.17
C ASP A 108 10.57 -6.30 -0.28
N GLN A 109 9.54 -7.08 -0.59
CA GLN A 109 9.24 -7.49 -1.96
C GLN A 109 8.81 -6.30 -2.83
N ALA A 110 8.00 -5.39 -2.29
CA ALA A 110 7.62 -4.15 -2.98
C ALA A 110 8.83 -3.27 -3.27
N ALA A 111 9.77 -3.15 -2.32
CA ALA A 111 11.01 -2.42 -2.52
C ALA A 111 11.90 -3.07 -3.59
N ALA A 112 12.01 -4.40 -3.60
CA ALA A 112 12.76 -5.12 -4.63
C ALA A 112 12.15 -4.92 -6.03
N LEU A 113 10.83 -5.01 -6.16
CA LEU A 113 10.12 -4.73 -7.41
C LEU A 113 10.32 -3.28 -7.87
N ALA A 114 10.22 -2.31 -6.96
CA ALA A 114 10.45 -0.89 -7.26
C ALA A 114 11.89 -0.66 -7.72
N GLY A 115 12.87 -1.26 -7.05
CA GLY A 115 14.28 -1.23 -7.46
C GLY A 115 14.50 -1.81 -8.84
N GLY A 116 13.86 -2.95 -9.16
CA GLY A 116 13.88 -3.55 -10.50
C GLY A 116 13.29 -2.65 -11.59
N ARG A 117 12.41 -1.71 -11.23
CA ARG A 117 11.89 -0.65 -12.11
C ARG A 117 12.79 0.60 -12.15
N GLY A 118 13.91 0.58 -11.45
CA GLY A 118 14.87 1.69 -11.38
C GLY A 118 14.51 2.78 -10.38
N ALA A 119 13.59 2.52 -9.44
CA ALA A 119 13.29 3.45 -8.37
C ALA A 119 14.40 3.45 -7.31
N GLU A 120 14.71 4.64 -6.78
CA GLU A 120 15.65 4.85 -5.68
C GLU A 120 14.95 4.89 -4.32
N TYR A 121 13.64 5.18 -4.33
CA TYR A 121 12.79 5.25 -3.14
C TYR A 121 11.48 4.50 -3.35
N LEU A 122 11.05 3.81 -2.31
CA LEU A 122 9.68 3.35 -2.15
C LEU A 122 8.96 4.35 -1.24
N ARG A 123 7.89 4.97 -1.74
CA ARG A 123 7.08 5.98 -1.07
C ARG A 123 5.67 5.49 -0.85
N LEU A 124 5.00 6.02 0.14
CA LEU A 124 3.58 5.75 0.40
C LEU A 124 2.94 6.92 1.16
N PHE A 125 1.62 6.92 1.18
CA PHE A 125 0.82 7.78 2.04
C PHE A 125 -0.01 6.93 2.98
N VAL A 126 -0.14 7.36 4.22
CA VAL A 126 -0.86 6.66 5.28
C VAL A 126 -1.66 7.66 6.09
N ALA A 127 -2.94 7.32 6.36
CA ALA A 127 -3.78 8.15 7.22
C ALA A 127 -3.13 8.34 8.60
N ASP A 128 -3.15 9.56 9.10
CA ASP A 128 -2.52 9.93 10.38
C ASP A 128 -3.11 9.17 11.59
N CYS A 129 -4.36 8.73 11.47
CA CYS A 129 -5.04 7.92 12.48
C CYS A 129 -4.73 6.40 12.38
N ASN A 130 -4.05 5.94 11.33
CA ASN A 130 -3.72 4.52 11.15
C ASN A 130 -2.43 4.14 11.89
N ALA A 131 -2.49 4.16 13.23
CA ALA A 131 -1.34 3.86 14.08
C ALA A 131 -0.71 2.48 13.81
N PRO A 132 -1.46 1.37 13.58
CA PRO A 132 -0.86 0.07 13.27
C PRO A 132 -0.03 0.08 11.99
N ALA A 133 -0.53 0.70 10.92
CA ALA A 133 0.18 0.80 9.65
C ALA A 133 1.43 1.67 9.77
N ILE A 134 1.33 2.82 10.45
CA ILE A 134 2.47 3.71 10.71
C ILE A 134 3.57 2.96 11.48
N ALA A 135 3.20 2.17 12.50
CA ALA A 135 4.15 1.37 13.27
C ALA A 135 4.84 0.31 12.38
N LEU A 136 4.09 -0.36 11.51
CA LEU A 136 4.64 -1.33 10.54
C LEU A 136 5.67 -0.65 9.62
N TYR A 137 5.33 0.48 9.02
CA TYR A 137 6.23 1.19 8.11
C TYR A 137 7.50 1.67 8.79
N ARG A 138 7.37 2.28 9.98
CA ARG A 138 8.54 2.72 10.77
C ARG A 138 9.48 1.57 11.14
N LYS A 139 8.91 0.44 11.57
CA LYS A 139 9.68 -0.78 11.87
C LYS A 139 10.47 -1.27 10.65
N ASN A 140 9.97 -1.03 9.45
CA ASN A 140 10.58 -1.44 8.19
C ASN A 140 11.40 -0.33 7.51
N GLY A 141 11.87 0.67 8.27
CA GLY A 141 12.84 1.66 7.81
C GLY A 141 12.24 2.83 7.00
N PHE A 142 10.91 2.97 6.98
CA PHE A 142 10.30 4.15 6.40
C PHE A 142 10.43 5.35 7.33
N GLN A 143 10.79 6.48 6.75
CA GLN A 143 10.90 7.77 7.43
C GLN A 143 9.79 8.71 6.95
N ARG A 144 9.29 9.54 7.86
CA ARG A 144 8.25 10.51 7.54
C ARG A 144 8.84 11.70 6.80
N ALA A 145 8.23 12.05 5.67
CA ALA A 145 8.44 13.32 4.99
C ALA A 145 7.80 14.47 5.79
N GLU A 146 8.33 15.66 5.64
CA GLU A 146 7.77 16.86 6.24
C GLU A 146 6.49 17.28 5.50
N GLY A 147 5.46 17.64 6.24
CA GLY A 147 4.17 18.05 5.70
C GLY A 147 3.08 17.00 5.84
N ILE A 148 1.91 17.33 5.34
CA ILE A 148 0.70 16.50 5.34
C ILE A 148 0.04 16.63 3.99
N TYR A 149 -0.47 15.54 3.47
CA TYR A 149 -1.35 15.51 2.31
C TYR A 149 -2.79 15.43 2.79
N ASP A 150 -3.56 16.46 2.49
CA ASP A 150 -5.00 16.50 2.76
C ASP A 150 -5.73 15.98 1.54
N GLU A 151 -6.25 14.74 1.64
CA GLU A 151 -6.99 14.10 0.56
C GLU A 151 -8.49 14.35 0.75
N PRO A 152 -9.13 15.10 -0.15
CA PRO A 152 -10.58 15.29 -0.11
C PRO A 152 -11.28 14.01 -0.56
N ILE A 153 -11.95 13.33 0.36
CA ILE A 153 -12.70 12.09 0.10
C ILE A 153 -14.17 12.41 -0.24
N ALA A 154 -14.76 13.35 0.48
CA ALA A 154 -16.13 13.81 0.30
C ALA A 154 -16.23 15.31 0.63
N PRO A 155 -17.34 16.01 0.29
CA PRO A 155 -17.48 17.44 0.59
C PRO A 155 -17.19 17.82 2.04
N ASP A 156 -17.55 16.94 2.98
CA ASP A 156 -17.41 17.17 4.43
C ASP A 156 -16.34 16.25 5.08
N PHE A 157 -15.54 15.53 4.28
CA PHE A 157 -14.54 14.61 4.79
C PHE A 157 -13.20 14.73 4.05
N VAL A 158 -12.17 15.11 4.81
CA VAL A 158 -10.79 15.17 4.36
C VAL A 158 -9.98 14.15 5.16
N LEU A 159 -9.24 13.31 4.46
CA LEU A 159 -8.30 12.39 5.08
C LEU A 159 -6.92 13.06 5.15
N HIS A 160 -6.35 13.13 6.35
CA HIS A 160 -5.00 13.65 6.56
C HIS A 160 -4.00 12.51 6.49
N GLU A 161 -3.03 12.62 5.58
CA GLU A 161 -2.07 11.57 5.33
C GLU A 161 -0.62 12.04 5.50
N PHE A 162 0.18 11.17 6.12
CA PHE A 162 1.63 11.32 6.16
C PHE A 162 2.26 10.67 4.95
N GLY A 163 3.19 11.39 4.29
CA GLY A 163 4.11 10.78 3.35
C GLY A 163 5.22 10.06 4.10
N LEU A 164 5.47 8.82 3.71
CA LEU A 164 6.55 7.99 4.26
C LEU A 164 7.42 7.50 3.11
N GLU A 165 8.72 7.46 3.30
CA GLU A 165 9.65 6.97 2.28
C GLU A 165 10.75 6.07 2.87
N ARG A 166 11.16 5.09 2.08
CA ARG A 166 12.30 4.23 2.35
C ARG A 166 13.23 4.23 1.14
N LYS A 167 14.52 4.53 1.37
CA LYS A 167 15.53 4.38 0.34
C LYS A 167 15.69 2.91 -0.02
N ILE A 168 15.72 2.63 -1.32
CA ILE A 168 15.97 1.28 -1.83
C ILE A 168 17.49 1.11 -1.91
N THR A 169 18.02 0.17 -1.13
CA THR A 169 19.42 -0.24 -1.27
C THR A 169 19.50 -1.19 -2.46
N ALA A 170 20.41 -0.93 -3.39
CA ALA A 170 20.70 -1.87 -4.45
C ALA A 170 21.08 -3.23 -3.83
N ILE A 171 20.43 -4.28 -4.28
CA ILE A 171 20.87 -5.64 -3.96
C ILE A 171 22.07 -5.88 -4.88
N ASP A 172 23.27 -5.99 -4.28
CA ASP A 172 24.49 -6.37 -4.97
C ASP A 172 24.38 -7.80 -5.55
#